data_385c86ab1b62073218180f9ed0be5138
#
_entry.id   385c86ab1b62073218180f9ed0be5138
#
_cell.length_a   1.000
_cell.length_b   1.000
_cell.length_c   1.000
_cell.angle_alpha   90.00
_cell.angle_beta   90.00
_cell.angle_gamma   90.00
#
_symmetry.space_group_name_H-M   'P 1'
#
loop_
_entity.id
_entity.type
_entity.pdbx_description
1 polymer ?
#
loop_
_entity_poly.entity_id
_entity_poly.type
_entity_poly.pdbx_seq_one_letter_code
_entity_poly.pdbx_strand_id
1 'polypeptide(L)'
;NAIKDRLYCDPFYDKKRQGAVFALQNILKSLLSLIAPLFTYTAHEAFEYAKELYAEESVFDLIYTSPNVWSSYNPLNYKFNWEKALKEFHYHFDSIKKTGQAKETLEVILECPPELHFDGIEDWFVVGKVTAPTDKNCLASFGDFRIVKSNMNKCDRCWKRNAETDLCERCNFWQNHKLVLDKNYTTNIESL
;
A
#
# COMPACT_ATOMS: atom_id res chain seq x y z
N ASN A 1 5.35 2.68 -2.93
CA ASN A 1 4.53 1.76 -3.74
C ASN A 1 3.52 0.97 -2.90
N ALA A 2 3.84 0.54 -1.66
CA ALA A 2 3.01 -0.33 -0.83
C ALA A 2 1.56 0.16 -0.62
N ILE A 3 1.34 1.47 -0.54
CA ILE A 3 0.00 2.05 -0.34
C ILE A 3 -0.61 2.64 -1.61
N LYS A 4 0.10 2.56 -2.75
CA LYS A 4 -0.32 3.21 -3.99
C LYS A 4 -1.67 2.68 -4.49
N ASP A 5 -1.86 1.37 -4.50
CA ASP A 5 -3.10 0.79 -4.99
C ASP A 5 -4.28 1.04 -4.05
N ARG A 6 -4.06 1.20 -2.73
CA ARG A 6 -5.09 1.63 -1.78
C ARG A 6 -5.58 3.05 -2.08
N LEU A 7 -4.67 3.96 -2.42
CA LEU A 7 -5.03 5.34 -2.73
C LEU A 7 -5.80 5.48 -4.05
N TYR A 8 -5.47 4.64 -5.06
CA TYR A 8 -6.07 4.74 -6.39
C TYR A 8 -7.23 3.78 -6.62
N CYS A 9 -7.22 2.61 -5.96
CA CYS A 9 -8.19 1.55 -6.22
C CYS A 9 -9.27 1.41 -5.16
N ASP A 10 -8.98 1.74 -3.89
CA ASP A 10 -9.99 1.64 -2.84
C ASP A 10 -10.81 2.94 -2.75
N PRO A 11 -12.11 2.86 -2.41
CA PRO A 11 -12.96 4.03 -2.28
C PRO A 11 -12.56 4.87 -1.06
N PHE A 12 -12.96 6.16 -1.05
CA PHE A 12 -12.57 7.09 0.02
C PHE A 12 -13.06 6.70 1.42
N TYR A 13 -14.15 5.95 1.53
CA TYR A 13 -14.71 5.47 2.79
C TYR A 13 -14.09 4.14 3.27
N ASP A 14 -13.22 3.51 2.49
CA ASP A 14 -12.53 2.29 2.92
C ASP A 14 -11.53 2.58 4.05
N LYS A 15 -11.61 1.81 5.13
CA LYS A 15 -10.79 2.00 6.32
C LYS A 15 -9.28 1.89 6.04
N LYS A 16 -8.87 1.01 5.12
CA LYS A 16 -7.46 0.86 4.76
C LYS A 16 -6.95 2.07 4.00
N ARG A 17 -7.78 2.62 3.09
CA ARG A 17 -7.45 3.87 2.41
C ARG A 17 -7.40 5.04 3.39
N GLN A 18 -8.39 5.17 4.27
CA GLN A 18 -8.40 6.22 5.29
C GLN A 18 -7.16 6.14 6.20
N GLY A 19 -6.79 4.93 6.64
CA GLY A 19 -5.56 4.71 7.41
C GLY A 19 -4.29 5.11 6.64
N ALA A 20 -4.22 4.80 5.34
CA ALA A 20 -3.10 5.20 4.48
C ALA A 20 -3.02 6.73 4.31
N VAL A 21 -4.17 7.39 4.09
CA VAL A 21 -4.26 8.87 4.00
C VAL A 21 -3.85 9.50 5.32
N PHE A 22 -4.38 9.03 6.44
CA PHE A 22 -4.02 9.51 7.78
C PHE A 22 -2.52 9.38 8.06
N ALA A 23 -1.92 8.23 7.72
CA ALA A 23 -0.48 8.04 7.86
C ALA A 23 0.32 9.05 7.01
N LEU A 24 -0.07 9.26 5.75
CA LEU A 24 0.60 10.23 4.86
C LEU A 24 0.48 11.66 5.38
N GLN A 25 -0.68 12.07 5.88
CA GLN A 25 -0.88 13.41 6.46
C GLN A 25 0.04 13.65 7.66
N ASN A 26 0.17 12.66 8.56
CA ASN A 26 1.06 12.76 9.71
C ASN A 26 2.54 12.76 9.32
N ILE A 27 2.93 11.95 8.33
CA ILE A 27 4.29 11.96 7.79
C ILE A 27 4.60 13.33 7.17
N LEU A 28 3.67 13.88 6.37
CA LEU A 28 3.84 15.19 5.75
C LEU A 28 3.96 16.28 6.81
N LYS A 29 3.08 16.30 7.84
CA LYS A 29 3.16 17.26 8.95
C LYS A 29 4.53 17.21 9.64
N SER A 30 4.99 16.02 9.99
CA SER A 30 6.29 15.83 10.63
C SER A 30 7.45 16.26 9.73
N LEU A 31 7.39 15.93 8.45
CA LEU A 31 8.41 16.33 7.48
C LEU A 31 8.47 17.85 7.32
N LEU A 32 7.31 18.50 7.12
CA LEU A 32 7.25 19.95 6.98
C LEU A 32 7.79 20.68 8.21
N SER A 33 7.40 20.25 9.42
CA SER A 33 7.91 20.86 10.66
C SER A 33 9.44 20.71 10.84
N LEU A 34 10.02 19.61 10.36
CA LEU A 34 11.47 19.37 10.41
C LEU A 34 12.25 20.17 9.37
N ILE A 35 11.73 20.31 8.15
CA ILE A 35 12.46 20.95 7.06
C ILE A 35 12.22 22.46 7.00
N ALA A 36 11.15 23.00 7.59
CA ALA A 36 10.81 24.43 7.56
C ALA A 36 11.96 25.36 7.98
N PRO A 37 12.74 25.08 9.04
CA PRO A 37 13.86 25.92 9.43
C PRO A 37 15.02 25.96 8.42
N LEU A 38 15.17 24.89 7.61
CA LEU A 38 16.29 24.74 6.68
C LEU A 38 15.89 25.11 5.24
N PHE A 39 14.68 24.70 4.83
CA PHE A 39 14.15 24.88 3.48
C PHE A 39 12.85 25.66 3.52
N THR A 40 12.90 26.85 4.06
CA THR A 40 11.75 27.72 4.37
C THR A 40 10.75 27.85 3.21
N TYR A 41 11.26 28.25 2.04
CA TYR A 41 10.39 28.48 0.87
C TYR A 41 9.75 27.20 0.37
N THR A 42 10.50 26.10 0.27
CA THR A 42 9.99 24.80 -0.17
C THR A 42 8.97 24.23 0.82
N ALA A 43 9.24 24.36 2.12
CA ALA A 43 8.33 23.91 3.16
C ALA A 43 7.03 24.74 3.17
N HIS A 44 7.14 26.06 2.98
CA HIS A 44 5.98 26.96 2.89
C HIS A 44 5.13 26.65 1.65
N GLU A 45 5.75 26.51 0.49
CA GLU A 45 5.05 26.15 -0.74
C GLU A 45 4.31 24.81 -0.61
N ALA A 46 4.98 23.77 -0.09
CA ALA A 46 4.36 22.48 0.15
C ALA A 46 3.23 22.56 1.19
N PHE A 47 3.36 23.40 2.21
CA PHE A 47 2.31 23.65 3.20
C PHE A 47 1.08 24.31 2.57
N GLU A 48 1.24 25.31 1.69
CA GLU A 48 0.14 25.97 1.03
C GLU A 48 -0.70 24.99 0.18
N TYR A 49 -0.08 24.01 -0.48
CA TYR A 49 -0.80 22.93 -1.18
C TYR A 49 -1.55 21.98 -0.25
N ALA A 50 -1.15 21.89 0.99
CA ALA A 50 -1.71 20.98 1.99
C ALA A 50 -2.49 21.71 3.09
N LYS A 51 -2.68 23.02 2.98
CA LYS A 51 -3.22 23.90 4.04
C LYS A 51 -4.58 23.44 4.57
N GLU A 52 -5.46 22.94 3.70
CA GLU A 52 -6.77 22.42 4.08
C GLU A 52 -6.72 21.19 5.01
N LEU A 53 -5.56 20.54 5.12
CA LEU A 53 -5.37 19.38 5.99
C LEU A 53 -4.99 19.78 7.44
N TYR A 54 -4.68 21.05 7.68
CA TYR A 54 -4.12 21.53 8.92
C TYR A 54 -4.95 22.69 9.49
N ALA A 55 -5.00 22.79 10.81
CA ALA A 55 -5.64 23.90 11.50
C ALA A 55 -4.71 25.13 11.61
N GLU A 56 -3.41 24.90 11.43
CA GLU A 56 -2.36 25.91 11.53
C GLU A 56 -2.39 26.85 10.30
N GLU A 57 -2.07 28.13 10.50
CA GLU A 57 -2.05 29.13 9.40
C GLU A 57 -0.71 29.18 8.67
N SER A 58 0.35 28.72 9.32
CA SER A 58 1.70 28.75 8.79
C SER A 58 2.42 27.42 9.02
N VAL A 59 3.37 27.11 8.12
CA VAL A 59 4.26 25.95 8.26
C VAL A 59 5.10 26.02 9.56
N PHE A 60 5.37 27.22 10.07
CA PHE A 60 6.14 27.44 11.31
C PHE A 60 5.33 27.17 12.58
N ASP A 61 3.99 27.13 12.46
CA ASP A 61 3.09 26.79 13.57
C ASP A 61 2.92 25.27 13.72
N LEU A 62 3.41 24.49 12.75
CA LEU A 62 3.39 23.05 12.81
C LEU A 62 4.30 22.51 13.94
N ILE A 63 3.70 21.90 14.95
CA ILE A 63 4.44 21.26 16.02
C ILE A 63 4.89 19.86 15.58
N TYR A 64 6.19 19.60 15.69
CA TYR A 64 6.72 18.26 15.49
C TYR A 64 6.18 17.30 16.56
N THR A 65 5.42 16.31 16.13
CA THR A 65 4.99 15.21 17.00
C THR A 65 5.91 14.03 16.79
N SER A 66 6.61 13.63 17.85
CA SER A 66 7.47 12.45 17.80
C SER A 66 6.67 11.22 17.35
N PRO A 67 7.25 10.36 16.49
CA PRO A 67 6.60 9.12 16.05
C PRO A 67 6.33 8.11 17.16
N ASN A 68 6.65 8.40 18.42
CA ASN A 68 6.36 7.51 19.56
C ASN A 68 4.86 7.19 19.73
N VAL A 69 3.97 8.00 19.16
CA VAL A 69 2.53 7.68 19.08
C VAL A 69 2.28 6.42 18.24
N TRP A 70 3.22 6.05 17.36
CA TRP A 70 3.13 4.88 16.49
C TRP A 70 3.61 3.59 17.14
N SER A 71 4.33 3.68 18.27
CA SER A 71 4.93 2.51 18.94
C SER A 71 3.93 1.55 19.58
N SER A 72 2.69 2.00 19.81
CA SER A 72 1.64 1.16 20.42
C SER A 72 0.89 0.27 19.43
N TYR A 73 1.03 0.52 18.12
CA TYR A 73 0.38 -0.28 17.09
C TYR A 73 1.41 -1.01 16.24
N ASN A 74 1.65 -2.29 16.58
CA ASN A 74 2.46 -3.14 15.73
C ASN A 74 1.73 -4.47 15.47
N PRO A 75 1.06 -4.57 14.32
CA PRO A 75 0.39 -5.80 13.91
C PRO A 75 1.36 -6.86 13.38
N LEU A 76 2.64 -6.51 13.18
CA LEU A 76 3.64 -7.43 12.66
C LEU A 76 4.15 -8.34 13.77
N ASN A 77 4.38 -9.62 13.45
CA ASN A 77 5.06 -10.52 14.34
C ASN A 77 6.50 -10.03 14.56
N TYR A 78 6.80 -9.45 15.73
CA TYR A 78 8.12 -8.91 16.09
C TYR A 78 9.27 -9.91 16.03
N LYS A 79 8.96 -11.20 16.13
CA LYS A 79 9.96 -12.26 16.08
C LYS A 79 10.50 -12.48 14.67
N PHE A 80 9.81 -11.97 13.64
CA PHE A 80 10.20 -12.14 12.25
C PHE A 80 10.81 -10.85 11.69
N ASN A 81 11.97 -10.98 11.04
CA ASN A 81 12.66 -9.82 10.44
C ASN A 81 12.12 -9.52 9.04
N TRP A 82 11.01 -8.76 9.00
CA TRP A 82 10.33 -8.37 7.76
C TRP A 82 11.18 -7.52 6.82
N GLU A 83 12.06 -6.69 7.37
CA GLU A 83 12.96 -5.86 6.54
C GLU A 83 13.97 -6.73 5.81
N LYS A 84 14.54 -7.74 6.50
CA LYS A 84 15.44 -8.70 5.88
C LYS A 84 14.71 -9.49 4.80
N ALA A 85 13.51 -10.00 5.08
CA ALA A 85 12.71 -10.73 4.11
C ALA A 85 12.41 -9.90 2.86
N LEU A 86 12.10 -8.62 3.00
CA LEU A 86 11.86 -7.71 1.87
C LEU A 86 13.13 -7.50 1.03
N LYS A 87 14.29 -7.34 1.66
CA LYS A 87 15.59 -7.22 0.95
C LYS A 87 15.92 -8.50 0.18
N GLU A 88 15.73 -9.67 0.80
CA GLU A 88 15.94 -10.96 0.14
C GLU A 88 14.98 -11.18 -1.02
N PHE A 89 13.70 -10.81 -0.85
CA PHE A 89 12.72 -10.83 -1.94
C PHE A 89 13.20 -10.03 -3.14
N HIS A 90 13.59 -8.78 -2.95
CA HIS A 90 14.06 -7.94 -4.05
C HIS A 90 15.32 -8.49 -4.71
N TYR A 91 16.27 -9.00 -3.94
CA TYR A 91 17.48 -9.63 -4.47
C TYR A 91 17.14 -10.81 -5.40
N HIS A 92 16.27 -11.72 -4.96
CA HIS A 92 15.85 -12.87 -5.77
C HIS A 92 15.00 -12.46 -6.95
N PHE A 93 14.11 -11.45 -6.78
CA PHE A 93 13.28 -10.96 -7.85
C PHE A 93 14.12 -10.29 -8.97
N ASP A 94 15.17 -9.58 -8.65
CA ASP A 94 16.09 -9.01 -9.65
C ASP A 94 16.74 -10.09 -10.53
N SER A 95 17.03 -11.25 -9.96
CA SER A 95 17.52 -12.41 -10.72
C SER A 95 16.44 -12.98 -11.66
N ILE A 96 15.20 -13.10 -11.18
CA ILE A 96 14.03 -13.53 -11.98
C ILE A 96 13.79 -12.55 -13.13
N LYS A 97 13.90 -11.25 -12.89
CA LYS A 97 13.75 -10.21 -13.90
C LYS A 97 14.82 -10.29 -14.99
N LYS A 98 16.08 -10.54 -14.60
CA LYS A 98 17.20 -10.70 -15.55
C LYS A 98 17.01 -11.91 -16.46
N THR A 99 16.41 -13.00 -15.98
CA THR A 99 16.09 -14.18 -16.80
C THR A 99 14.83 -14.03 -17.67
N GLY A 100 14.10 -12.91 -17.53
CA GLY A 100 12.87 -12.64 -18.29
C GLY A 100 11.65 -13.45 -17.85
N GLN A 101 11.71 -14.17 -16.71
CA GLN A 101 10.61 -15.00 -16.22
C GLN A 101 9.45 -14.17 -15.65
N ALA A 102 9.73 -12.99 -15.07
CA ALA A 102 8.76 -11.98 -14.70
C ALA A 102 9.38 -10.58 -14.90
N LYS A 103 8.56 -9.59 -15.27
CA LYS A 103 9.01 -8.21 -15.51
C LYS A 103 8.73 -7.31 -14.29
N GLU A 104 7.63 -7.56 -13.61
CA GLU A 104 7.14 -6.77 -12.47
C GLU A 104 6.80 -7.68 -11.29
N THR A 105 6.96 -7.18 -10.07
CA THR A 105 6.63 -7.92 -8.84
C THR A 105 5.15 -8.28 -8.75
N LEU A 106 4.28 -7.50 -9.40
CA LEU A 106 2.84 -7.77 -9.48
C LEU A 106 2.49 -9.02 -10.32
N GLU A 107 3.45 -9.57 -11.08
CA GLU A 107 3.30 -10.78 -11.89
C GLU A 107 3.59 -12.07 -11.11
N VAL A 108 4.02 -11.96 -9.85
CA VAL A 108 4.35 -13.13 -9.04
C VAL A 108 3.42 -13.30 -7.85
N ILE A 109 3.32 -14.53 -7.41
CA ILE A 109 2.70 -14.94 -6.16
C ILE A 109 3.82 -15.20 -5.18
N LEU A 110 3.71 -14.67 -3.97
CA LEU A 110 4.58 -14.99 -2.85
C LEU A 110 3.90 -16.07 -2.01
N GLU A 111 4.54 -17.21 -1.85
CA GLU A 111 4.06 -18.29 -1.01
C GLU A 111 4.82 -18.26 0.30
N CYS A 112 4.11 -18.33 1.43
CA CYS A 112 4.71 -18.46 2.76
C CYS A 112 3.77 -19.21 3.72
N PRO A 113 4.28 -19.74 4.83
CA PRO A 113 3.47 -20.38 5.85
C PRO A 113 2.36 -19.47 6.39
N PRO A 114 1.17 -19.99 6.71
CA PRO A 114 0.04 -19.20 7.21
C PRO A 114 0.36 -18.37 8.46
N GLU A 115 1.31 -18.81 9.28
CA GLU A 115 1.74 -18.12 10.50
C GLU A 115 2.43 -16.78 10.22
N LEU A 116 2.93 -16.58 9.00
CA LEU A 116 3.52 -15.35 8.53
C LEU A 116 2.51 -14.44 7.80
N HIS A 117 1.27 -14.90 7.58
CA HIS A 117 0.26 -14.09 6.93
C HIS A 117 -0.22 -12.96 7.85
N PHE A 118 -0.27 -11.75 7.34
CA PHE A 118 -0.92 -10.60 7.97
C PHE A 118 -1.66 -9.77 6.92
N ASP A 119 -2.62 -8.97 7.35
CA ASP A 119 -3.41 -8.13 6.44
C ASP A 119 -2.56 -7.03 5.80
N GLY A 120 -2.41 -7.10 4.49
CA GLY A 120 -1.59 -6.18 3.69
C GLY A 120 -0.18 -6.68 3.37
N ILE A 121 0.12 -7.96 3.60
CA ILE A 121 1.40 -8.57 3.21
C ILE A 121 1.66 -8.46 1.70
N GLU A 122 0.63 -8.56 0.86
CA GLU A 122 0.74 -8.34 -0.58
C GLU A 122 1.22 -6.93 -0.93
N ASP A 123 0.77 -5.94 -0.16
CA ASP A 123 1.15 -4.54 -0.37
C ASP A 123 2.56 -4.28 0.16
N TRP A 124 2.95 -4.99 1.23
CA TRP A 124 4.31 -4.91 1.79
C TRP A 124 5.36 -5.36 0.78
N PHE A 125 5.16 -6.52 0.16
CA PHE A 125 6.06 -7.05 -0.87
C PHE A 125 5.75 -6.49 -2.27
N VAL A 126 4.64 -5.80 -2.45
CA VAL A 126 4.16 -5.29 -3.75
C VAL A 126 4.00 -6.41 -4.75
N VAL A 127 3.36 -7.51 -4.36
CA VAL A 127 3.14 -8.70 -5.20
C VAL A 127 1.70 -8.85 -5.65
N GLY A 128 1.46 -9.70 -6.63
CA GLY A 128 0.11 -9.97 -7.14
C GLY A 128 -0.80 -10.60 -6.09
N LYS A 129 -0.30 -11.60 -5.38
CA LYS A 129 -1.03 -12.36 -4.35
C LYS A 129 -0.05 -13.00 -3.37
N VAL A 130 -0.51 -13.28 -2.14
CA VAL A 130 0.18 -14.14 -1.18
C VAL A 130 -0.69 -15.37 -0.89
N THR A 131 -0.07 -16.55 -0.82
CA THR A 131 -0.78 -17.81 -0.59
C THR A 131 0.05 -18.74 0.30
N ALA A 132 -0.61 -19.77 0.84
CA ALA A 132 0.11 -20.90 1.43
C ALA A 132 0.97 -21.62 0.38
N PRO A 133 2.05 -22.30 0.78
CA PRO A 133 2.91 -23.06 -0.12
C PRO A 133 2.13 -24.09 -0.94
N THR A 134 2.44 -24.18 -2.23
CA THR A 134 1.86 -25.15 -3.17
C THR A 134 2.94 -25.99 -3.83
N ASP A 135 2.54 -27.07 -4.53
CA ASP A 135 3.46 -27.92 -5.29
C ASP A 135 3.90 -27.32 -6.64
N LYS A 136 3.57 -26.05 -6.91
CA LYS A 136 3.94 -25.38 -8.15
C LYS A 136 5.45 -25.16 -8.23
N ASN A 137 5.98 -25.14 -9.46
CA ASN A 137 7.38 -24.80 -9.71
C ASN A 137 7.65 -23.37 -9.22
N CYS A 138 8.58 -23.22 -8.27
CA CYS A 138 9.00 -21.91 -7.80
C CYS A 138 10.11 -21.36 -8.69
N LEU A 139 10.09 -20.03 -8.88
CA LEU A 139 11.13 -19.29 -9.60
C LEU A 139 12.36 -19.06 -8.71
N ALA A 140 12.13 -18.83 -7.43
CA ALA A 140 13.16 -18.67 -6.40
C ALA A 140 12.57 -18.94 -5.01
N SER A 141 13.43 -19.19 -4.04
CA SER A 141 13.06 -19.35 -2.62
C SER A 141 14.08 -18.65 -1.73
N PHE A 142 13.62 -18.13 -0.58
CA PHE A 142 14.45 -17.51 0.45
C PHE A 142 13.74 -17.64 1.82
N GLY A 143 14.46 -18.13 2.82
CA GLY A 143 13.87 -18.46 4.12
C GLY A 143 12.62 -19.33 3.94
N ASP A 144 11.50 -18.89 4.52
CA ASP A 144 10.20 -19.58 4.45
C ASP A 144 9.34 -19.11 3.25
N PHE A 145 9.91 -18.32 2.35
CA PHE A 145 9.19 -17.75 1.21
C PHE A 145 9.58 -18.43 -0.10
N ARG A 146 8.59 -18.54 -0.99
CA ARG A 146 8.78 -19.02 -2.37
C ARG A 146 8.14 -18.01 -3.33
N ILE A 147 8.83 -17.71 -4.43
CA ILE A 147 8.35 -16.84 -5.50
C ILE A 147 7.86 -17.72 -6.64
N VAL A 148 6.59 -17.62 -6.97
CA VAL A 148 5.94 -18.42 -8.02
C VAL A 148 5.35 -17.47 -9.07
N LYS A 149 5.42 -17.86 -10.34
CA LYS A 149 4.79 -17.08 -11.41
C LYS A 149 3.27 -17.18 -11.32
N SER A 150 2.58 -16.04 -11.39
CA SER A 150 1.13 -16.02 -11.47
C SER A 150 0.66 -16.39 -12.88
N ASN A 151 -0.28 -17.34 -12.98
CA ASN A 151 -0.96 -17.68 -14.21
C ASN A 151 -2.32 -16.94 -14.35
N MET A 152 -2.64 -16.06 -13.39
CA MET A 152 -3.89 -15.29 -13.40
C MET A 152 -3.77 -14.07 -14.34
N ASN A 153 -4.92 -13.58 -14.76
CA ASN A 153 -4.99 -12.37 -15.59
C ASN A 153 -4.58 -11.13 -14.79
N LYS A 154 -4.11 -10.12 -15.51
CA LYS A 154 -3.84 -8.80 -14.94
C LYS A 154 -5.17 -8.09 -14.71
N CYS A 155 -5.38 -7.60 -13.49
CA CYS A 155 -6.54 -6.76 -13.19
C CYS A 155 -6.36 -5.39 -13.86
N ASP A 156 -7.34 -4.95 -14.64
CA ASP A 156 -7.30 -3.67 -15.37
C ASP A 156 -7.24 -2.44 -14.47
N ARG A 157 -7.70 -2.58 -13.22
CA ARG A 157 -7.75 -1.49 -12.26
C ARG A 157 -6.52 -1.41 -11.35
N CYS A 158 -6.16 -2.48 -10.66
CA CYS A 158 -5.03 -2.48 -9.70
C CYS A 158 -3.73 -3.04 -10.28
N TRP A 159 -3.78 -3.61 -11.48
CA TRP A 159 -2.66 -4.17 -12.24
C TRP A 159 -2.01 -5.42 -11.63
N LYS A 160 -2.48 -5.90 -10.50
CA LYS A 160 -2.04 -7.17 -9.92
C LYS A 160 -2.49 -8.35 -10.80
N ARG A 161 -1.65 -9.37 -10.94
CA ARG A 161 -2.04 -10.62 -11.61
C ARG A 161 -2.73 -11.57 -10.62
N ASN A 162 -3.95 -11.23 -10.29
CA ASN A 162 -4.81 -11.96 -9.36
C ASN A 162 -6.29 -11.97 -9.79
N ALA A 163 -6.55 -11.67 -11.05
CA ALA A 163 -7.89 -11.63 -11.61
C ALA A 163 -8.20 -12.92 -12.39
N GLU A 164 -9.41 -13.43 -12.27
CA GLU A 164 -9.93 -14.53 -13.11
C GLU A 164 -10.41 -14.01 -14.46
N THR A 165 -10.96 -12.80 -14.46
CA THR A 165 -11.42 -12.08 -15.65
C THR A 165 -10.66 -10.74 -15.76
N ASP A 166 -11.33 -9.66 -16.15
CA ASP A 166 -10.73 -8.33 -16.30
C ASP A 166 -10.44 -7.64 -14.96
N LEU A 167 -11.21 -7.97 -13.92
CA LEU A 167 -11.08 -7.40 -12.60
C LEU A 167 -10.86 -8.48 -11.53
N CYS A 168 -9.99 -8.19 -10.56
CA CYS A 168 -9.87 -9.02 -9.37
C CYS A 168 -11.09 -8.83 -8.44
N GLU A 169 -11.31 -9.79 -7.55
CA GLU A 169 -12.45 -9.81 -6.63
C GLU A 169 -12.62 -8.47 -5.88
N ARG A 170 -11.54 -7.91 -5.31
CA ARG A 170 -11.56 -6.62 -4.62
C ARG A 170 -11.99 -5.47 -5.53
N CYS A 171 -11.42 -5.37 -6.73
CA CYS A 171 -11.73 -4.28 -7.66
C CYS A 171 -13.16 -4.39 -8.21
N ASN A 172 -13.62 -5.60 -8.47
CA ASN A 172 -15.00 -5.87 -8.88
C ASN A 172 -16.00 -5.53 -7.76
N PHE A 173 -15.71 -5.93 -6.52
CA PHE A 173 -16.51 -5.55 -5.35
C PHE A 173 -16.66 -4.02 -5.26
N TRP A 174 -15.56 -3.26 -5.30
CA TRP A 174 -15.61 -1.81 -5.18
C TRP A 174 -16.27 -1.11 -6.36
N GLN A 175 -16.10 -1.62 -7.58
CA GLN A 175 -16.77 -1.05 -8.75
C GLN A 175 -18.29 -1.19 -8.64
N ASN A 176 -18.79 -2.33 -8.18
CA ASN A 176 -20.21 -2.57 -8.00
C ASN A 176 -20.81 -1.78 -6.82
N HIS A 177 -20.05 -1.57 -5.75
CA HIS A 177 -20.49 -0.79 -4.59
C HIS A 177 -20.42 0.73 -4.81
N LYS A 178 -19.53 1.22 -5.67
CA LYS A 178 -19.46 2.63 -6.04
C LYS A 178 -20.78 3.12 -6.64
N LEU A 179 -21.40 2.33 -7.50
CA LEU A 179 -22.67 2.66 -8.14
C LEU A 179 -23.85 2.83 -7.15
N VAL A 180 -23.80 2.13 -6.01
CA VAL A 180 -24.84 2.22 -4.98
C VAL A 180 -24.66 3.48 -4.12
N LEU A 181 -23.42 3.85 -3.84
CA LEU A 181 -23.09 4.99 -2.96
C LEU A 181 -23.17 6.33 -3.69
N ASP A 182 -22.80 6.38 -4.97
CA ASP A 182 -22.96 7.61 -5.77
C ASP A 182 -24.46 8.01 -5.89
N LYS A 183 -25.38 7.02 -5.89
CA LYS A 183 -26.82 7.30 -5.86
C LYS A 183 -27.34 7.85 -4.53
N ASN A 184 -26.71 7.42 -3.41
CA ASN A 184 -27.11 7.88 -2.07
C ASN A 184 -26.41 9.20 -1.68
N TYR A 185 -25.27 9.54 -2.28
CA TYR A 185 -24.52 10.75 -1.99
C TYR A 185 -25.12 11.97 -2.72
N THR A 186 -25.61 11.79 -3.93
CA THR A 186 -26.31 12.85 -4.68
C THR A 186 -27.62 13.28 -4.02
N THR A 187 -28.31 12.39 -3.32
CA THR A 187 -29.56 12.70 -2.60
C THR A 187 -29.34 13.44 -1.28
N ASN A 188 -28.14 13.39 -0.68
CA ASN A 188 -27.85 14.08 0.58
C ASN A 188 -27.20 15.48 0.40
N ILE A 189 -26.68 15.80 -0.78
CA ILE A 189 -26.11 17.14 -1.07
C ILE A 189 -27.20 18.14 -1.49
N GLU A 190 -28.31 17.66 -2.03
CA GLU A 190 -29.46 18.51 -2.39
C GLU A 190 -30.35 18.90 -1.19
N SER A 191 -30.06 18.36 0.01
CA SER A 191 -30.80 18.62 1.27
C SER A 191 -30.00 19.40 2.32
N LEU A 192 -28.83 19.95 1.96
CA LEU A 192 -28.02 20.88 2.75
C LEU A 192 -27.91 22.24 2.06
#